data_4a041556a993fef44eb864fb17a5a216
#
_entry.id   4a041556a993fef44eb864fb17a5a216
#
_cell.length_a   1.000
_cell.length_b   1.000
_cell.length_c   1.000
_cell.angle_alpha   90.00
_cell.angle_beta   90.00
_cell.angle_gamma   90.00
#
_symmetry.space_group_name_H-M   'P 1'
#
loop_
_entity.id
_entity.type
_entity.pdbx_description
1 polymer ?
#
loop_
_entity_poly.entity_id
_entity_poly.type
_entity_poly.pdbx_seq_one_letter_code
_entity_poly.pdbx_strand_id
1 'polypeptide(L)'
;MKKKEDLEKRAAQRSVDPDRLIDGEDPDTGYVEDAAHWITVYSELVLFKERLVDSATEGLRNMTEAQAREEVGTTDLLVLTAERDRLRRRLDYWKERQRELSRRRPS
;
A
#
# COMPACT_ATOMS: atom_id res chain seq x y z
N MET A 1 -0.59 28.15 2.78
CA MET A 1 -1.69 27.22 2.93
C MET A 1 -1.92 26.36 1.71
N LYS A 2 -1.93 26.91 0.50
CA LYS A 2 -2.05 26.12 -0.73
C LYS A 2 -0.95 25.09 -0.90
N LYS A 3 0.29 25.38 -0.46
CA LYS A 3 1.43 24.45 -0.57
C LYS A 3 1.23 23.18 0.27
N LYS A 4 0.65 23.28 1.46
CA LYS A 4 0.41 22.14 2.33
C LYS A 4 -0.64 21.21 1.71
N GLU A 5 -1.74 21.76 1.20
CA GLU A 5 -2.79 21.00 0.52
C GLU A 5 -2.26 20.30 -0.74
N ASP A 6 -1.41 21.01 -1.52
CA ASP A 6 -0.80 20.43 -2.72
C ASP A 6 0.14 19.28 -2.38
N LEU A 7 0.93 19.40 -1.33
CA LEU A 7 1.83 18.34 -0.86
C LEU A 7 1.04 17.12 -0.39
N GLU A 8 -0.06 17.34 0.33
CA GLU A 8 -0.95 16.28 0.78
C GLU A 8 -1.60 15.54 -0.39
N LYS A 9 -2.07 16.28 -1.39
CA LYS A 9 -2.64 15.69 -2.61
C LYS A 9 -1.63 14.87 -3.37
N ARG A 10 -0.39 15.37 -3.50
CA ARG A 10 0.69 14.66 -4.18
C ARG A 10 1.06 13.38 -3.44
N ALA A 11 1.11 13.41 -2.12
CA ALA A 11 1.38 12.22 -1.31
C ALA A 11 0.28 11.18 -1.50
N ALA A 12 -0.99 11.59 -1.47
CA ALA A 12 -2.13 10.71 -1.71
C ALA A 12 -2.08 10.10 -3.11
N GLN A 13 -1.78 10.90 -4.14
CA GLN A 13 -1.67 10.42 -5.51
C GLN A 13 -0.57 9.39 -5.68
N ARG A 14 0.60 9.62 -5.09
CA ARG A 14 1.70 8.65 -5.13
C ARG A 14 1.35 7.35 -4.42
N SER A 15 0.60 7.45 -3.32
CA SER A 15 0.20 6.29 -2.53
C SER A 15 -0.77 5.37 -3.26
N VAL A 16 -1.53 5.89 -4.23
CA VAL A 16 -2.47 5.09 -5.03
C VAL A 16 -1.90 4.67 -6.39
N ASP A 17 -0.73 5.18 -6.78
CA ASP A 17 -0.13 4.82 -8.06
C ASP A 17 0.27 3.34 -8.07
N PRO A 18 -0.40 2.49 -8.89
CA PRO A 18 -0.10 1.06 -8.92
C PRO A 18 1.28 0.75 -9.52
N ASP A 19 1.86 1.70 -10.25
CA ASP A 19 3.16 1.51 -10.90
C ASP A 19 4.33 1.92 -10.01
N ARG A 20 4.05 2.46 -8.81
CA ARG A 20 5.11 2.85 -7.88
C ARG A 20 5.82 1.61 -7.34
N LEU A 21 7.13 1.56 -7.56
CA LEU A 21 7.98 0.43 -7.17
C LEU A 21 8.86 0.79 -5.98
N ILE A 22 9.29 -0.25 -5.25
CA ILE A 22 10.33 -0.15 -4.23
C ILE A 22 11.69 -0.22 -4.95
N ASP A 23 12.70 0.46 -4.40
CA ASP A 23 14.04 0.40 -4.97
C ASP A 23 14.53 -1.05 -5.07
N GLY A 24 15.00 -1.40 -6.25
CA GLY A 24 15.47 -2.75 -6.53
C GLY A 24 14.41 -3.72 -7.02
N GLU A 25 13.16 -3.30 -7.02
CA GLU A 25 12.06 -4.14 -7.51
C GLU A 25 12.04 -4.15 -9.04
N ASP A 26 12.18 -5.35 -9.63
CA ASP A 26 12.06 -5.55 -11.09
C ASP A 26 10.80 -6.38 -11.37
N PRO A 27 9.71 -5.74 -11.84
CA PRO A 27 8.46 -6.46 -12.11
C PRO A 27 8.58 -7.45 -13.27
N ASP A 28 9.59 -7.32 -14.11
CA ASP A 28 9.81 -8.21 -15.26
C ASP A 28 10.79 -9.33 -14.96
N THR A 29 11.21 -9.50 -13.72
CA THR A 29 12.15 -10.57 -13.35
C THR A 29 11.67 -11.94 -13.83
N GLY A 30 12.60 -12.75 -14.32
CA GLY A 30 12.35 -14.12 -14.69
C GLY A 30 12.60 -15.14 -13.58
N TYR A 31 12.97 -14.68 -12.40
CA TYR A 31 13.34 -15.55 -11.27
C TYR A 31 12.23 -15.68 -10.26
N VAL A 32 11.79 -16.91 -10.01
CA VAL A 32 10.75 -17.20 -9.01
C VAL A 32 11.18 -16.78 -7.60
N GLU A 33 12.47 -16.83 -7.32
CA GLU A 33 13.05 -16.42 -6.04
C GLU A 33 12.84 -14.93 -5.78
N ASP A 34 12.93 -14.10 -6.82
CA ASP A 34 12.66 -12.66 -6.71
C ASP A 34 11.20 -12.42 -6.37
N ALA A 35 10.28 -13.14 -7.04
CA ALA A 35 8.85 -13.03 -6.75
C ALA A 35 8.56 -13.42 -5.30
N ALA A 36 9.16 -14.51 -4.81
CA ALA A 36 9.00 -14.96 -3.44
C ALA A 36 9.50 -13.91 -2.44
N HIS A 37 10.63 -13.28 -2.74
CA HIS A 37 11.18 -12.18 -1.93
C HIS A 37 10.19 -11.03 -1.81
N TRP A 38 9.65 -10.56 -2.95
CA TRP A 38 8.73 -9.42 -2.96
C TRP A 38 7.37 -9.74 -2.32
N ILE A 39 6.91 -10.99 -2.41
CA ILE A 39 5.72 -11.44 -1.67
C ILE A 39 5.95 -11.25 -0.17
N THR A 40 7.10 -11.68 0.34
CA THR A 40 7.43 -11.51 1.76
C THR A 40 7.47 -10.03 2.15
N VAL A 41 8.16 -9.20 1.36
CA VAL A 41 8.28 -7.76 1.63
C VAL A 41 6.90 -7.11 1.64
N TYR A 42 6.10 -7.32 0.59
CA TYR A 42 4.78 -6.69 0.49
C TYR A 42 3.79 -7.23 1.52
N SER A 43 3.88 -8.51 1.88
CA SER A 43 3.03 -9.07 2.94
C SER A 43 3.27 -8.37 4.28
N GLU A 44 4.52 -8.12 4.62
CA GLU A 44 4.88 -7.41 5.85
C GLU A 44 4.42 -5.96 5.81
N LEU A 45 4.60 -5.29 4.67
CA LEU A 45 4.17 -3.91 4.49
C LEU A 45 2.64 -3.77 4.58
N VAL A 46 1.90 -4.69 3.96
CA VAL A 46 0.43 -4.71 4.03
C VAL A 46 -0.01 -4.86 5.48
N LEU A 47 0.55 -5.83 6.19
CA LEU A 47 0.20 -6.07 7.59
C LEU A 47 0.46 -4.83 8.45
N PHE A 48 1.60 -4.18 8.25
CA PHE A 48 1.95 -2.95 8.97
C PHE A 48 0.94 -1.83 8.68
N LYS A 49 0.60 -1.62 7.40
CA LYS A 49 -0.36 -0.59 7.01
C LYS A 49 -1.77 -0.88 7.51
N GLU A 50 -2.19 -2.15 7.51
CA GLU A 50 -3.49 -2.54 8.06
C GLU A 50 -3.59 -2.19 9.54
N ARG A 51 -2.53 -2.44 10.30
CA ARG A 51 -2.48 -2.06 11.72
C ARG A 51 -2.59 -0.56 11.92
N LEU A 52 -1.94 0.24 11.08
CA LEU A 52 -2.03 1.70 11.14
C LEU A 52 -3.43 2.19 10.82
N VAL A 53 -4.07 1.63 9.78
CA VAL A 53 -5.45 1.96 9.41
C VAL A 53 -6.41 1.59 10.55
N ASP A 54 -6.25 0.41 11.13
CA ASP A 54 -7.09 -0.05 12.24
C ASP A 54 -6.95 0.86 13.45
N SER A 55 -5.73 1.24 13.79
CA SER A 55 -5.45 2.18 14.89
C SER A 55 -6.09 3.54 14.65
N ALA A 56 -5.97 4.07 13.44
CA ALA A 56 -6.56 5.36 13.08
C ALA A 56 -8.10 5.29 13.12
N THR A 57 -8.67 4.19 12.65
CA THR A 57 -10.12 3.95 12.66
C THR A 57 -10.65 3.85 14.10
N GLU A 58 -9.93 3.13 14.95
CA GLU A 58 -10.28 3.00 16.37
C GLU A 58 -10.23 4.37 17.06
N GLY A 59 -9.25 5.19 16.73
CA GLY A 59 -9.17 6.56 17.23
C GLY A 59 -10.40 7.38 16.87
N LEU A 60 -10.93 7.22 15.66
CA LEU A 60 -12.14 7.91 15.21
C LEU A 60 -13.38 7.50 16.04
N ARG A 61 -13.48 6.23 16.41
CA ARG A 61 -14.62 5.74 17.21
C ARG A 61 -14.70 6.39 18.58
N ASN A 62 -13.57 6.84 19.11
CA ASN A 62 -13.49 7.47 20.43
C ASN A 62 -13.64 8.99 20.38
N MET A 63 -13.89 9.56 19.20
CA MET A 63 -14.05 11.00 18.99
C MET A 63 -15.52 11.40 18.96
N THR A 64 -15.78 12.69 19.25
CA THR A 64 -17.09 13.27 18.98
C THR A 64 -17.33 13.26 17.47
N GLU A 65 -18.60 13.36 17.06
CA GLU A 65 -18.95 13.39 15.65
C GLU A 65 -18.23 14.52 14.90
N ALA A 66 -18.15 15.71 15.51
CA ALA A 66 -17.45 16.84 14.90
C ALA A 66 -15.95 16.57 14.75
N GLN A 67 -15.31 16.01 15.79
CA GLN A 67 -13.90 15.64 15.74
C GLN A 67 -13.64 14.57 14.71
N ALA A 68 -14.50 13.56 14.62
CA ALA A 68 -14.36 12.48 13.63
C ALA A 68 -14.47 13.01 12.20
N ARG A 69 -15.40 13.94 11.93
CA ARG A 69 -15.54 14.55 10.60
C ARG A 69 -14.28 15.32 10.20
N GLU A 70 -13.72 16.06 11.16
CA GLU A 70 -12.50 16.83 10.91
C GLU A 70 -11.33 15.91 10.62
N GLU A 71 -11.19 14.82 11.38
CA GLU A 71 -10.13 13.84 11.20
C GLU A 71 -10.25 13.11 9.86
N VAL A 72 -11.45 12.69 9.47
CA VAL A 72 -11.71 12.08 8.16
C VAL A 72 -11.41 13.07 7.03
N GLY A 73 -11.64 14.36 7.26
CA GLY A 73 -11.30 15.41 6.31
C GLY A 73 -9.80 15.69 6.21
N THR A 74 -8.98 15.16 7.12
CA THR A 74 -7.54 15.31 7.05
C THR A 74 -6.97 14.25 6.10
N THR A 75 -5.74 14.46 5.66
CA THR A 75 -5.10 13.61 4.67
C THR A 75 -4.58 12.29 5.23
N ASP A 76 -4.36 12.22 6.54
CA ASP A 76 -3.65 11.08 7.14
C ASP A 76 -4.36 9.74 6.94
N LEU A 77 -5.63 9.63 7.28
CA LEU A 77 -6.37 8.38 7.11
C LEU A 77 -6.54 8.04 5.62
N LEU A 78 -6.78 9.04 4.78
CA LEU A 78 -6.92 8.85 3.34
C LEU A 78 -5.60 8.33 2.74
N VAL A 79 -4.46 8.90 3.16
CA VAL A 79 -3.14 8.47 2.71
C VAL A 79 -2.85 7.04 3.15
N LEU A 80 -3.11 6.72 4.42
CA LEU A 80 -2.89 5.37 4.96
C LEU A 80 -3.70 4.32 4.21
N THR A 81 -4.97 4.62 3.95
CA THR A 81 -5.87 3.72 3.21
C THR A 81 -5.40 3.52 1.77
N ALA A 82 -5.02 4.62 1.10
CA ALA A 82 -4.52 4.57 -0.26
C ALA A 82 -3.21 3.76 -0.35
N GLU A 83 -2.31 3.95 0.60
CA GLU A 83 -1.05 3.18 0.67
C GLU A 83 -1.32 1.70 0.89
N ARG A 84 -2.23 1.36 1.82
CA ARG A 84 -2.62 -0.02 2.06
C ARG A 84 -3.14 -0.67 0.77
N ASP A 85 -4.03 0.01 0.07
CA ASP A 85 -4.64 -0.52 -1.15
C ASP A 85 -3.60 -0.71 -2.26
N ARG A 86 -2.67 0.23 -2.39
CA ARG A 86 -1.55 0.11 -3.33
C ARG A 86 -0.68 -1.10 -3.01
N LEU A 87 -0.32 -1.26 -1.74
CA LEU A 87 0.52 -2.38 -1.30
C LEU A 87 -0.17 -3.72 -1.54
N ARG A 88 -1.48 -3.80 -1.30
CA ARG A 88 -2.27 -5.01 -1.59
C ARG A 88 -2.24 -5.35 -3.08
N ARG A 89 -2.37 -4.35 -3.96
CA ARG A 89 -2.29 -4.56 -5.41
C ARG A 89 -0.90 -5.06 -5.82
N ARG A 90 0.16 -4.51 -5.24
CA ARG A 90 1.52 -4.99 -5.50
C ARG A 90 1.74 -6.43 -5.01
N LEU A 91 1.21 -6.74 -3.84
CA LEU A 91 1.25 -8.11 -3.32
C LEU A 91 0.55 -9.09 -4.27
N ASP A 92 -0.64 -8.73 -4.74
CA ASP A 92 -1.40 -9.56 -5.69
C ASP A 92 -0.64 -9.76 -7.00
N TYR A 93 -0.01 -8.70 -7.50
CA TYR A 93 0.86 -8.78 -8.69
C TYR A 93 1.96 -9.84 -8.50
N TRP A 94 2.68 -9.79 -7.39
CA TRP A 94 3.79 -10.71 -7.15
C TRP A 94 3.33 -12.14 -6.93
N LYS A 95 2.18 -12.34 -6.29
CA LYS A 95 1.58 -13.68 -6.15
C LYS A 95 1.25 -14.27 -7.51
N GLU A 96 0.66 -13.49 -8.40
CA GLU A 96 0.35 -13.94 -9.76
C GLU A 96 1.62 -14.18 -10.56
N ARG A 97 2.61 -13.30 -10.43
CA ARG A 97 3.90 -13.45 -11.09
C ARG A 97 4.61 -14.72 -10.64
N GLN A 98 4.57 -15.01 -9.34
CA GLN A 98 5.13 -16.26 -8.81
C GLN A 98 4.46 -17.48 -9.44
N ARG A 99 3.14 -17.46 -9.55
CA ARG A 99 2.41 -18.56 -10.18
C ARG A 99 2.83 -18.76 -11.65
N GLU A 100 2.94 -17.68 -12.40
CA GLU A 100 3.39 -17.72 -13.80
C GLU A 100 4.79 -18.29 -13.92
N LEU A 101 5.73 -17.80 -13.14
CA LEU A 101 7.12 -18.25 -13.18
C LEU A 101 7.27 -19.72 -12.76
N SER A 102 6.47 -20.14 -11.78
CA SER A 102 6.45 -21.54 -11.33
C SER A 102 5.91 -22.48 -12.41
N ARG A 103 4.92 -22.04 -13.19
CA ARG A 103 4.38 -22.81 -14.32
C ARG A 103 5.37 -22.95 -15.47
N ARG A 104 6.27 -21.98 -15.67
CA ARG A 104 7.28 -21.99 -16.72
C ARG A 104 8.47 -22.87 -16.40
N ARG A 105 8.67 -23.23 -15.13
CA ARG A 105 9.78 -24.08 -14.72
C ARG A 105 9.60 -25.49 -15.29
N PRO A 106 10.61 -26.04 -16.00
CA PRO A 106 10.57 -27.47 -16.34
C PRO A 106 10.60 -28.27 -15.04
N SER A 107 9.69 -29.19 -14.96
CA SER A 107 9.62 -30.07 -13.80
C SER A 107 10.78 -31.08 -13.77
#